data_ca3b94c93944cc9ae35796a1df983159
#
_entry.id   ca3b94c93944cc9ae35796a1df983159
#
_cell.length_a   1.000
_cell.length_b   1.000
_cell.length_c   1.000
_cell.angle_alpha   90.00
_cell.angle_beta   90.00
_cell.angle_gamma   90.00
#
_symmetry.space_group_name_H-M   'P 1'
#
loop_
_entity.id
_entity.type
_entity.pdbx_description
1 polymer ?
#
loop_
_entity_poly.entity_id
_entity_poly.type
_entity_poly.pdbx_seq_one_letter_code
_entity_poly.pdbx_strand_id
1 'polypeptide(L)'
;FINFKKLRKRKVIFACAIIISAVVGLIGGAMIYTYRMLDSLNYQPIQGSGTEYVAGSACDPMILNVALFGVDRHEESDVHSRSDSILILSLDSRHKKIKLTSLMRDLWVHVPGYKDTRINAAIALGGESLAIKTIEQNFGIKIDRFCTVDFEGFRDIIDIIGGLDIEITAKEAHHINRLLLELDSAFSQGGIKPFKSPLLKEVDGRHHLNGAQSLQYARSRKVPTAEGLHDDYARTFRQRRVISLLINKFKSSSLPQILAIIEKAGPYVRTN
;
A
#
# COMPACT_ATOMS: atom_id res chain seq x y z
N PHE A 1 -29.59 65.09 -0.03
CA PHE A 1 -29.54 64.16 -1.16
C PHE A 1 -28.60 63.04 -0.85
N ILE A 2 -29.10 61.86 -0.49
CA ILE A 2 -28.29 60.64 -0.20
C ILE A 2 -27.75 60.12 -1.54
N ASN A 3 -26.41 60.09 -1.67
CA ASN A 3 -25.74 59.69 -2.91
C ASN A 3 -25.80 58.17 -3.11
N PHE A 4 -26.89 57.67 -3.72
CA PHE A 4 -27.17 56.27 -4.00
C PHE A 4 -26.02 55.53 -4.71
N LYS A 5 -25.25 56.22 -5.56
CA LYS A 5 -24.06 55.63 -6.23
C LYS A 5 -22.94 55.24 -5.22
N LYS A 6 -22.76 56.02 -4.15
CA LYS A 6 -21.74 55.80 -3.12
C LYS A 6 -22.11 54.60 -2.21
N LEU A 7 -23.42 54.43 -1.94
CA LEU A 7 -23.93 53.30 -1.18
C LEU A 7 -23.80 51.96 -1.96
N ARG A 8 -24.08 52.00 -3.28
CA ARG A 8 -23.97 50.82 -4.16
C ARG A 8 -22.50 50.38 -4.29
N LYS A 9 -21.53 51.31 -4.42
CA LYS A 9 -20.10 50.99 -4.43
C LYS A 9 -19.64 50.36 -3.10
N ARG A 10 -20.08 50.87 -1.95
CA ARG A 10 -19.75 50.27 -0.64
C ARG A 10 -20.28 48.84 -0.49
N LYS A 11 -21.52 48.56 -0.91
CA LYS A 11 -22.08 47.21 -0.87
C LYS A 11 -21.29 46.23 -1.76
N VAL A 12 -20.87 46.66 -2.96
CA VAL A 12 -20.05 45.84 -3.86
C VAL A 12 -18.66 45.57 -3.25
N ILE A 13 -17.99 46.59 -2.69
CA ILE A 13 -16.69 46.40 -2.02
C ILE A 13 -16.83 45.43 -0.84
N PHE A 14 -17.90 45.51 -0.04
CA PHE A 14 -18.15 44.63 1.07
C PHE A 14 -18.42 43.20 0.62
N ALA A 15 -19.18 42.99 -0.44
CA ALA A 15 -19.41 41.69 -1.04
C ALA A 15 -18.11 41.06 -1.61
N CYS A 16 -17.29 41.86 -2.31
CA CYS A 16 -15.98 41.41 -2.78
C CYS A 16 -15.04 41.02 -1.63
N ALA A 17 -15.02 41.81 -0.54
CA ALA A 17 -14.21 41.49 0.65
C ALA A 17 -14.65 40.15 1.31
N ILE A 18 -15.94 39.89 1.40
CA ILE A 18 -16.48 38.62 1.92
C ILE A 18 -16.07 37.44 1.00
N ILE A 19 -16.19 37.61 -0.31
CA ILE A 19 -15.80 36.57 -1.27
C ILE A 19 -14.29 36.29 -1.17
N ILE A 20 -13.47 37.32 -1.13
CA ILE A 20 -12.01 37.19 -1.00
C ILE A 20 -11.65 36.48 0.33
N SER A 21 -12.27 36.87 1.46
CA SER A 21 -12.00 36.25 2.74
C SER A 21 -12.44 34.78 2.77
N ALA A 22 -13.55 34.44 2.12
CA ALA A 22 -14.02 33.06 1.98
C ALA A 22 -13.04 32.22 1.11
N VAL A 23 -12.55 32.77 0.00
CA VAL A 23 -11.56 32.11 -0.86
C VAL A 23 -10.24 31.90 -0.12
N VAL A 24 -9.74 32.90 0.60
CA VAL A 24 -8.53 32.80 1.43
C VAL A 24 -8.71 31.78 2.54
N GLY A 25 -9.89 31.74 3.18
CA GLY A 25 -10.23 30.72 4.19
C GLY A 25 -10.26 29.31 3.62
N LEU A 26 -10.82 29.12 2.42
CA LEU A 26 -10.82 27.83 1.73
C LEU A 26 -9.42 27.36 1.34
N ILE A 27 -8.58 28.27 0.79
CA ILE A 27 -7.20 27.95 0.43
C ILE A 27 -6.39 27.62 1.68
N GLY A 28 -6.49 28.44 2.74
CA GLY A 28 -5.83 28.20 4.02
C GLY A 28 -6.27 26.89 4.67
N GLY A 29 -7.56 26.61 4.67
CA GLY A 29 -8.11 25.35 5.16
C GLY A 29 -7.62 24.13 4.37
N ALA A 30 -7.58 24.25 3.03
CA ALA A 30 -7.03 23.19 2.17
C ALA A 30 -5.53 22.96 2.41
N MET A 31 -4.73 24.05 2.61
CA MET A 31 -3.31 23.95 2.94
C MET A 31 -3.08 23.26 4.30
N ILE A 32 -3.84 23.65 5.33
CA ILE A 32 -3.73 23.04 6.66
C ILE A 32 -4.14 21.56 6.60
N TYR A 33 -5.20 21.23 5.85
CA TYR A 33 -5.65 19.87 5.66
C TYR A 33 -4.60 19.01 4.95
N THR A 34 -4.02 19.50 3.84
CA THR A 34 -2.95 18.80 3.11
C THR A 34 -1.69 18.65 3.96
N TYR A 35 -1.32 19.67 4.73
CA TYR A 35 -0.18 19.60 5.64
C TYR A 35 -0.40 18.52 6.71
N ARG A 36 -1.55 18.50 7.39
CA ARG A 36 -1.90 17.44 8.37
C ARG A 36 -1.94 16.05 7.77
N MET A 37 -2.46 15.94 6.55
CA MET A 37 -2.51 14.67 5.82
C MET A 37 -1.09 14.17 5.49
N LEU A 38 -0.18 15.06 5.06
CA LEU A 38 1.22 14.68 4.80
C LEU A 38 1.97 14.34 6.08
N ASP A 39 1.68 15.03 7.19
CA ASP A 39 2.28 14.76 8.51
C ASP A 39 1.81 13.42 9.11
N SER A 40 0.63 12.92 8.71
CA SER A 40 0.14 11.60 9.10
C SER A 40 0.85 10.44 8.36
N LEU A 41 1.53 10.71 7.24
CA LEU A 41 2.32 9.72 6.54
C LEU A 41 3.66 9.51 7.26
N ASN A 42 4.00 8.27 7.51
CA ASN A 42 5.31 7.90 8.07
C ASN A 42 6.39 8.03 6.98
N TYR A 43 6.77 9.28 6.69
CA TYR A 43 7.73 9.62 5.65
C TYR A 43 9.15 9.27 6.07
N GLN A 44 9.80 8.42 5.31
CA GLN A 44 11.20 8.05 5.50
C GLN A 44 11.99 8.34 4.23
N PRO A 45 12.86 9.35 4.21
CA PRO A 45 13.68 9.62 3.04
C PRO A 45 14.60 8.43 2.76
N ILE A 46 14.69 8.03 1.49
CA ILE A 46 15.67 7.01 1.07
C ILE A 46 17.06 7.62 1.23
N GLN A 47 17.83 7.15 2.22
CA GLN A 47 19.21 7.57 2.40
C GLN A 47 20.05 7.06 1.21
N GLY A 48 20.60 7.97 0.42
CA GLY A 48 21.46 7.65 -0.71
C GLY A 48 20.74 7.50 -2.07
N SER A 49 19.43 7.84 -2.17
CA SER A 49 18.74 7.93 -3.47
C SER A 49 18.95 9.28 -4.19
N GLY A 50 19.92 10.07 -3.74
CA GLY A 50 20.35 11.26 -4.46
C GLY A 50 21.27 10.87 -5.61
N THR A 51 20.73 10.78 -6.82
CA THR A 51 21.46 10.89 -8.11
C THR A 51 22.60 9.93 -8.45
N GLU A 52 23.08 9.08 -7.56
CA GLU A 52 23.97 8.00 -7.96
C GLU A 52 23.17 6.86 -8.58
N TYR A 53 22.89 7.01 -9.88
CA TYR A 53 22.39 5.91 -10.68
C TYR A 53 23.37 4.74 -10.58
N VAL A 54 22.88 3.56 -10.26
CA VAL A 54 23.64 2.34 -10.55
C VAL A 54 23.90 2.36 -12.04
N ALA A 55 25.17 2.47 -12.43
CA ALA A 55 25.55 2.57 -13.83
C ALA A 55 24.96 1.38 -14.60
N GLY A 56 24.11 1.66 -15.59
CA GLY A 56 23.40 0.65 -16.37
C GLY A 56 21.91 0.44 -16.00
N SER A 57 21.37 1.12 -14.99
CA SER A 57 19.92 1.03 -14.70
C SER A 57 19.09 1.68 -15.80
N ALA A 58 18.08 0.95 -16.28
CA ALA A 58 17.10 1.49 -17.22
C ALA A 58 16.25 2.55 -16.50
N CYS A 59 16.46 3.82 -16.88
CA CYS A 59 15.69 4.96 -16.37
C CYS A 59 14.93 5.58 -17.53
N ASP A 60 13.61 5.41 -17.55
CA ASP A 60 12.71 6.16 -18.44
C ASP A 60 11.92 7.15 -17.58
N PRO A 61 12.07 8.48 -17.80
CA PRO A 61 11.37 9.50 -16.99
C PRO A 61 9.84 9.41 -17.09
N MET A 62 9.32 8.68 -18.09
CA MET A 62 7.90 8.44 -18.25
C MET A 62 7.39 7.22 -17.47
N ILE A 63 8.29 6.48 -16.81
CA ILE A 63 7.95 5.31 -15.99
C ILE A 63 8.34 5.61 -14.53
N LEU A 64 7.35 5.58 -13.65
CA LEU A 64 7.55 5.67 -12.21
C LEU A 64 7.47 4.26 -11.61
N ASN A 65 8.56 3.81 -10.96
CA ASN A 65 8.61 2.52 -10.28
C ASN A 65 8.50 2.70 -8.77
N VAL A 66 7.50 2.03 -8.19
CA VAL A 66 7.27 2.01 -6.73
C VAL A 66 7.51 0.59 -6.22
N ALA A 67 8.45 0.43 -5.29
CA ALA A 67 8.65 -0.84 -4.60
C ALA A 67 7.61 -0.99 -3.48
N LEU A 68 6.87 -2.09 -3.49
CA LEU A 68 5.88 -2.43 -2.47
C LEU A 68 6.44 -3.58 -1.62
N PHE A 69 6.62 -3.33 -0.33
CA PHE A 69 7.11 -4.33 0.63
C PHE A 69 6.01 -4.70 1.62
N GLY A 70 5.74 -5.99 1.75
CA GLY A 70 4.94 -6.54 2.84
C GLY A 70 5.87 -7.18 3.88
N VAL A 71 5.85 -6.69 5.11
CA VAL A 71 6.71 -7.16 6.19
C VAL A 71 5.90 -7.80 7.31
N ASP A 72 6.49 -8.81 7.96
CA ASP A 72 5.91 -9.45 9.15
C ASP A 72 6.52 -8.78 10.38
N ARG A 73 5.91 -7.70 10.87
CA ARG A 73 6.30 -7.03 12.11
C ARG A 73 5.30 -7.33 13.19
N HIS A 74 5.79 -7.75 14.34
CA HIS A 74 4.98 -7.95 15.54
C HIS A 74 5.14 -6.84 16.58
N GLU A 75 6.22 -6.05 16.52
CA GLU A 75 6.48 -4.90 17.40
C GLU A 75 7.32 -3.82 16.68
N GLU A 76 7.21 -2.56 17.12
CA GLU A 76 8.01 -1.43 16.60
C GLU A 76 9.53 -1.63 16.75
N SER A 77 9.97 -2.48 17.69
CA SER A 77 11.36 -2.82 17.95
C SER A 77 11.93 -3.85 16.97
N ASP A 78 11.10 -4.50 16.13
CA ASP A 78 11.54 -5.58 15.23
C ASP A 78 12.20 -5.01 13.96
N VAL A 79 13.42 -4.48 14.16
CA VAL A 79 14.26 -3.91 13.09
C VAL A 79 14.67 -4.97 12.06
N HIS A 80 14.45 -6.27 12.33
CA HIS A 80 14.95 -7.39 11.54
C HIS A 80 13.90 -8.21 10.81
N SER A 81 12.70 -7.69 10.64
CA SER A 81 11.64 -8.41 9.89
C SER A 81 11.97 -8.53 8.40
N ARG A 82 11.85 -9.75 7.87
CA ARG A 82 12.02 -10.02 6.44
C ARG A 82 10.79 -9.60 5.66
N SER A 83 10.96 -9.21 4.39
CA SER A 83 9.83 -8.98 3.51
C SER A 83 9.26 -10.31 2.99
N ASP A 84 7.99 -10.58 3.30
CA ASP A 84 7.26 -11.74 2.76
C ASP A 84 6.68 -11.49 1.37
N SER A 85 6.54 -10.22 0.98
CA SER A 85 6.06 -9.78 -0.31
C SER A 85 6.94 -8.66 -0.85
N ILE A 86 7.39 -8.80 -2.10
CA ILE A 86 8.16 -7.80 -2.83
C ILE A 86 7.52 -7.66 -4.21
N LEU A 87 6.91 -6.49 -4.47
CA LEU A 87 6.33 -6.17 -5.77
C LEU A 87 6.87 -4.85 -6.28
N ILE A 88 6.93 -4.70 -7.58
CA ILE A 88 7.23 -3.44 -8.26
C ILE A 88 5.99 -3.03 -9.01
N LEU A 89 5.46 -1.87 -8.66
CA LEU A 89 4.38 -1.18 -9.35
C LEU A 89 5.02 -0.18 -10.31
N SER A 90 4.91 -0.44 -11.61
CA SER A 90 5.41 0.46 -12.65
C SER A 90 4.24 1.23 -13.29
N LEU A 91 4.27 2.55 -13.19
CA LEU A 91 3.32 3.47 -13.79
C LEU A 91 3.90 4.03 -15.08
N ASP A 92 3.47 3.52 -16.22
CA ASP A 92 3.91 3.95 -17.55
C ASP A 92 2.97 5.05 -18.05
N SER A 93 3.42 6.30 -17.96
CA SER A 93 2.65 7.48 -18.36
C SER A 93 2.50 7.58 -19.89
N ARG A 94 3.50 7.10 -20.65
CA ARG A 94 3.50 7.13 -22.13
C ARG A 94 2.41 6.23 -22.69
N HIS A 95 2.30 5.00 -22.18
CA HIS A 95 1.33 4.02 -22.67
C HIS A 95 0.08 3.93 -21.81
N LYS A 96 -0.02 4.77 -20.75
CA LYS A 96 -1.14 4.77 -19.77
C LYS A 96 -1.39 3.37 -19.19
N LYS A 97 -0.31 2.65 -18.86
CA LYS A 97 -0.34 1.29 -18.34
C LYS A 97 0.19 1.22 -16.91
N ILE A 98 -0.40 0.31 -16.15
CA ILE A 98 0.07 -0.09 -14.83
C ILE A 98 0.53 -1.54 -14.93
N LYS A 99 1.76 -1.81 -14.49
CA LYS A 99 2.32 -3.17 -14.42
C LYS A 99 2.65 -3.52 -12.98
N LEU A 100 2.38 -4.75 -12.60
CA LEU A 100 2.74 -5.32 -11.31
C LEU A 100 3.69 -6.50 -11.54
N THR A 101 4.91 -6.38 -11.04
CA THR A 101 5.94 -7.42 -11.11
C THR A 101 6.22 -7.92 -9.71
N SER A 102 6.10 -9.23 -9.46
CA SER A 102 6.50 -9.84 -8.19
C SER A 102 7.93 -10.31 -8.27
N LEU A 103 8.73 -9.98 -7.28
CA LEU A 103 10.03 -10.60 -7.03
C LEU A 103 9.84 -11.71 -6.00
N MET A 104 10.25 -12.93 -6.35
CA MET A 104 10.15 -14.08 -5.43
C MET A 104 11.08 -13.83 -4.26
N ARG A 105 10.59 -13.91 -3.03
CA ARG A 105 11.34 -13.59 -1.81
C ARG A 105 12.60 -14.44 -1.60
N ASP A 106 12.62 -15.63 -2.19
CA ASP A 106 13.72 -16.60 -2.06
C ASP A 106 14.75 -16.49 -3.20
N LEU A 107 14.64 -15.49 -4.10
CA LEU A 107 15.66 -15.21 -5.11
C LEU A 107 17.00 -14.98 -4.46
N TRP A 108 18.01 -15.70 -4.93
CA TRP A 108 19.40 -15.54 -4.47
C TRP A 108 20.06 -14.41 -5.24
N VAL A 109 20.49 -13.38 -4.54
CA VAL A 109 20.97 -12.12 -5.12
C VAL A 109 22.17 -11.58 -4.37
N HIS A 110 22.94 -10.73 -5.03
CA HIS A 110 23.98 -9.95 -4.37
C HIS A 110 23.36 -8.82 -3.54
N VAL A 111 23.67 -8.77 -2.24
CA VAL A 111 23.23 -7.69 -1.34
C VAL A 111 24.40 -6.75 -1.09
N PRO A 112 24.32 -5.46 -1.48
CA PRO A 112 25.43 -4.51 -1.32
C PRO A 112 25.94 -4.41 0.10
N GLY A 113 27.26 -4.62 0.30
CA GLY A 113 27.89 -4.60 1.62
C GLY A 113 27.73 -5.89 2.43
N TYR A 114 27.06 -6.89 1.88
CA TYR A 114 26.82 -8.19 2.52
C TYR A 114 27.18 -9.34 1.57
N LYS A 115 27.11 -10.58 2.08
CA LYS A 115 27.22 -11.79 1.24
C LYS A 115 25.94 -12.00 0.44
N ASP A 116 26.06 -12.71 -0.68
CA ASP A 116 24.91 -13.16 -1.46
C ASP A 116 23.94 -13.94 -0.58
N THR A 117 22.67 -13.59 -0.66
CA THR A 117 21.60 -14.20 0.13
C THR A 117 20.26 -14.04 -0.54
N ARG A 118 19.18 -14.47 0.11
CA ARG A 118 17.82 -14.28 -0.38
C ARG A 118 17.45 -12.80 -0.38
N ILE A 119 16.79 -12.34 -1.43
CA ILE A 119 16.40 -10.93 -1.59
C ILE A 119 15.57 -10.39 -0.41
N ASN A 120 14.74 -11.24 0.21
CA ASN A 120 13.92 -10.84 1.37
C ASN A 120 14.74 -10.53 2.63
N ALA A 121 16.02 -10.93 2.69
CA ALA A 121 16.88 -10.58 3.80
C ALA A 121 17.39 -9.14 3.72
N ALA A 122 17.41 -8.53 2.55
CA ALA A 122 17.95 -7.17 2.37
C ALA A 122 17.27 -6.14 3.27
N ILE A 123 15.93 -6.21 3.40
CA ILE A 123 15.18 -5.28 4.26
C ILE A 123 15.50 -5.48 5.75
N ALA A 124 15.76 -6.73 6.18
CA ALA A 124 16.16 -7.03 7.55
C ALA A 124 17.60 -6.61 7.85
N LEU A 125 18.47 -6.58 6.85
CA LEU A 125 19.89 -6.21 6.99
C LEU A 125 20.14 -4.71 6.98
N GLY A 126 19.34 -3.94 6.23
CA GLY A 126 19.58 -2.50 6.08
C GLY A 126 18.35 -1.69 5.65
N GLY A 127 17.16 -2.17 6.02
CA GLY A 127 15.89 -1.46 5.77
C GLY A 127 15.54 -1.34 4.28
N GLU A 128 14.61 -0.47 4.02
CA GLU A 128 14.08 -0.23 2.67
C GLU A 128 15.15 0.28 1.72
N SER A 129 16.07 1.10 2.19
CA SER A 129 17.16 1.66 1.38
C SER A 129 18.07 0.55 0.82
N LEU A 130 18.45 -0.43 1.65
CA LEU A 130 19.26 -1.55 1.19
C LEU A 130 18.47 -2.49 0.27
N ALA A 131 17.20 -2.74 0.58
CA ALA A 131 16.33 -3.55 -0.28
C ALA A 131 16.18 -2.92 -1.67
N ILE A 132 15.99 -1.60 -1.76
CA ILE A 132 15.92 -0.86 -3.03
C ILE A 132 17.25 -0.97 -3.79
N LYS A 133 18.39 -0.68 -3.16
CA LYS A 133 19.71 -0.83 -3.78
C LYS A 133 19.94 -2.24 -4.31
N THR A 134 19.53 -3.25 -3.54
CA THR A 134 19.62 -4.65 -3.94
C THR A 134 18.79 -4.92 -5.20
N ILE A 135 17.56 -4.41 -5.26
CA ILE A 135 16.70 -4.54 -6.45
C ILE A 135 17.34 -3.84 -7.66
N GLU A 136 17.77 -2.59 -7.49
CA GLU A 136 18.36 -1.80 -8.58
C GLU A 136 19.60 -2.45 -9.16
N GLN A 137 20.51 -2.93 -8.31
CA GLN A 137 21.76 -3.57 -8.76
C GLN A 137 21.56 -4.91 -9.47
N ASN A 138 20.64 -5.75 -8.95
CA ASN A 138 20.47 -7.09 -9.52
C ASN A 138 19.55 -7.12 -10.76
N PHE A 139 18.62 -6.16 -10.89
CA PHE A 139 17.63 -6.16 -11.98
C PHE A 139 17.80 -5.00 -12.97
N GLY A 140 18.72 -4.07 -12.72
CA GLY A 140 18.98 -2.94 -13.61
C GLY A 140 17.80 -1.98 -13.79
N ILE A 141 16.93 -1.86 -12.79
CA ILE A 141 15.75 -0.99 -12.79
C ILE A 141 15.91 0.08 -11.72
N LYS A 142 15.49 1.31 -12.00
CA LYS A 142 15.43 2.36 -11.00
C LYS A 142 14.14 2.26 -10.19
N ILE A 143 14.24 2.42 -8.88
CA ILE A 143 13.09 2.53 -7.97
C ILE A 143 12.96 3.98 -7.49
N ASP A 144 11.86 4.63 -7.83
CA ASP A 144 11.64 6.06 -7.54
C ASP A 144 11.00 6.27 -6.17
N ARG A 145 10.14 5.34 -5.75
CA ARG A 145 9.38 5.40 -4.49
C ARG A 145 9.26 4.03 -3.88
N PHE A 146 8.95 4.00 -2.59
CA PHE A 146 8.57 2.76 -1.93
C PHE A 146 7.32 2.91 -1.07
N CYS A 147 6.72 1.78 -0.75
CA CYS A 147 5.62 1.67 0.21
C CYS A 147 5.82 0.37 0.99
N THR A 148 5.95 0.47 2.30
CA THR A 148 6.06 -0.68 3.20
C THR A 148 4.84 -0.73 4.10
N VAL A 149 4.21 -1.90 4.16
CA VAL A 149 3.04 -2.17 4.99
C VAL A 149 3.26 -3.48 5.74
N ASP A 150 2.97 -3.50 7.04
CA ASP A 150 2.92 -4.73 7.82
C ASP A 150 1.56 -5.43 7.74
N PHE A 151 1.43 -6.58 8.37
CA PHE A 151 0.20 -7.37 8.30
C PHE A 151 -1.00 -6.68 8.96
N GLU A 152 -0.79 -5.96 10.06
CA GLU A 152 -1.85 -5.22 10.73
C GLU A 152 -2.31 -4.05 9.87
N GLY A 153 -1.37 -3.27 9.38
CA GLY A 153 -1.66 -2.16 8.47
C GLY A 153 -2.35 -2.62 7.19
N PHE A 154 -1.91 -3.74 6.59
CA PHE A 154 -2.58 -4.31 5.43
C PHE A 154 -4.04 -4.64 5.72
N ARG A 155 -4.32 -5.32 6.83
CA ARG A 155 -5.67 -5.65 7.26
C ARG A 155 -6.52 -4.39 7.42
N ASP A 156 -6.00 -3.42 8.18
CA ASP A 156 -6.73 -2.19 8.51
C ASP A 156 -6.99 -1.33 7.28
N ILE A 157 -6.03 -1.25 6.35
CA ILE A 157 -6.22 -0.59 5.05
C ILE A 157 -7.37 -1.23 4.27
N ILE A 158 -7.43 -2.56 4.20
CA ILE A 158 -8.52 -3.27 3.51
C ILE A 158 -9.88 -2.98 4.18
N ASP A 159 -9.93 -2.94 5.51
CA ASP A 159 -11.17 -2.62 6.23
C ASP A 159 -11.59 -1.16 6.04
N ILE A 160 -10.65 -0.21 6.05
CA ILE A 160 -10.88 1.22 5.77
C ILE A 160 -11.53 1.43 4.40
N ILE A 161 -11.07 0.70 3.38
CA ILE A 161 -11.65 0.79 2.03
C ILE A 161 -12.94 -0.01 1.86
N GLY A 162 -13.41 -0.68 2.92
CA GLY A 162 -14.65 -1.47 2.92
C GLY A 162 -14.51 -2.83 2.26
N GLY A 163 -13.40 -3.55 2.47
CA GLY A 163 -13.17 -4.90 1.99
C GLY A 163 -12.89 -5.03 0.48
N LEU A 164 -12.69 -6.25 0.02
CA LEU A 164 -12.42 -6.59 -1.38
C LEU A 164 -13.33 -7.71 -1.86
N ASP A 165 -13.85 -7.57 -3.07
CA ASP A 165 -14.60 -8.63 -3.74
C ASP A 165 -13.66 -9.49 -4.56
N ILE A 166 -13.48 -10.73 -4.13
CA ILE A 166 -12.54 -11.68 -4.76
C ILE A 166 -13.30 -12.94 -5.16
N GLU A 167 -13.05 -13.42 -6.35
CA GLU A 167 -13.51 -14.73 -6.79
C GLU A 167 -12.56 -15.80 -6.29
N ILE A 168 -13.04 -16.69 -5.45
CA ILE A 168 -12.28 -17.75 -4.82
C ILE A 168 -13.00 -19.09 -4.94
N THR A 169 -12.24 -20.17 -4.84
CA THR A 169 -12.80 -21.53 -4.81
C THR A 169 -13.26 -21.90 -3.40
N ALA A 170 -14.16 -22.90 -3.29
CA ALA A 170 -14.58 -23.47 -2.01
C ALA A 170 -13.38 -23.95 -1.18
N LYS A 171 -12.35 -24.52 -1.84
CA LYS A 171 -11.10 -24.95 -1.17
C LYS A 171 -10.31 -23.77 -0.60
N GLU A 172 -10.26 -22.65 -1.31
CA GLU A 172 -9.62 -21.41 -0.81
C GLU A 172 -10.41 -20.84 0.37
N ALA A 173 -11.74 -20.77 0.28
CA ALA A 173 -12.59 -20.32 1.38
C ALA A 173 -12.43 -21.19 2.63
N HIS A 174 -12.44 -22.51 2.50
CA HIS A 174 -12.17 -23.45 3.59
C HIS A 174 -10.78 -23.21 4.21
N HIS A 175 -9.76 -23.04 3.39
CA HIS A 175 -8.39 -22.79 3.87
C HIS A 175 -8.27 -21.47 4.63
N ILE A 176 -8.90 -20.39 4.13
CA ILE A 176 -8.95 -19.09 4.82
C ILE A 176 -9.63 -19.23 6.18
N ASN A 177 -10.79 -19.90 6.23
CA ASN A 177 -11.51 -20.14 7.48
C ASN A 177 -10.65 -20.89 8.50
N ARG A 178 -9.96 -21.93 8.07
CA ARG A 178 -9.06 -22.69 8.94
C ARG A 178 -7.93 -21.82 9.51
N LEU A 179 -7.29 -20.99 8.67
CA LEU A 179 -6.22 -20.07 9.12
C LEU A 179 -6.75 -19.02 10.11
N LEU A 180 -7.97 -18.51 9.92
CA LEU A 180 -8.60 -17.59 10.86
C LEU A 180 -8.85 -18.24 12.23
N LEU A 181 -9.36 -19.48 12.25
CA LEU A 181 -9.59 -20.24 13.49
C LEU A 181 -8.28 -20.59 14.21
N GLU A 182 -7.23 -20.95 13.48
CA GLU A 182 -5.90 -21.20 14.04
C GLU A 182 -5.33 -19.93 14.71
N LEU A 183 -5.49 -18.76 14.07
CA LEU A 183 -5.07 -17.46 14.62
C LEU A 183 -5.87 -17.10 15.88
N ASP A 184 -7.19 -17.22 15.84
CA ASP A 184 -8.06 -16.91 17.00
C ASP A 184 -7.72 -17.81 18.19
N SER A 185 -7.41 -19.07 17.97
CA SER A 185 -6.99 -20.00 19.02
C SER A 185 -5.64 -19.64 19.62
N ALA A 186 -4.67 -19.25 18.79
CA ALA A 186 -3.33 -18.82 19.24
C ALA A 186 -3.40 -17.54 20.07
N PHE A 187 -4.17 -16.54 19.63
CA PHE A 187 -4.37 -15.31 20.40
C PHE A 187 -5.09 -15.55 21.73
N SER A 188 -6.08 -16.44 21.75
CA SER A 188 -6.79 -16.78 22.98
C SER A 188 -5.88 -17.44 24.01
N GLN A 189 -4.95 -18.31 23.59
CA GLN A 189 -3.96 -18.95 24.44
C GLN A 189 -2.89 -17.97 24.95
N GLY A 190 -2.54 -16.95 24.15
CA GLY A 190 -1.61 -15.88 24.53
C GLY A 190 -2.21 -14.78 25.42
N GLY A 191 -3.48 -14.88 25.80
CA GLY A 191 -4.18 -13.84 26.58
C GLY A 191 -4.51 -12.57 25.78
N ILE A 192 -4.33 -12.61 24.46
CA ILE A 192 -4.64 -11.52 23.53
C ILE A 192 -6.08 -11.69 23.04
N LYS A 193 -6.81 -10.59 22.93
CA LYS A 193 -8.21 -10.60 22.47
C LYS A 193 -8.31 -11.23 21.07
N PRO A 194 -9.14 -12.30 20.89
CA PRO A 194 -9.24 -12.98 19.62
C PRO A 194 -9.71 -12.05 18.50
N PHE A 195 -9.20 -12.27 17.32
CA PHE A 195 -9.57 -11.54 16.13
C PHE A 195 -10.81 -12.17 15.49
N LYS A 196 -12.00 -11.85 16.04
CA LYS A 196 -13.28 -12.42 15.58
C LYS A 196 -13.63 -11.93 14.18
N SER A 197 -13.14 -12.64 13.15
CA SER A 197 -13.58 -12.45 11.78
C SER A 197 -14.69 -13.45 11.43
N PRO A 198 -15.78 -13.03 10.73
CA PRO A 198 -16.78 -13.96 10.25
C PRO A 198 -16.16 -14.98 9.29
N LEU A 199 -16.64 -16.23 9.35
CA LEU A 199 -16.19 -17.26 8.43
C LEU A 199 -16.86 -17.09 7.05
N LEU A 200 -16.13 -17.42 5.99
CA LEU A 200 -16.64 -17.44 4.64
C LEU A 200 -17.54 -18.66 4.40
N LYS A 201 -18.52 -18.52 3.50
CA LYS A 201 -19.22 -19.69 2.94
C LYS A 201 -18.25 -20.47 2.06
N GLU A 202 -18.17 -21.78 2.24
CA GLU A 202 -17.23 -22.64 1.50
C GLU A 202 -17.81 -23.09 0.16
N VAL A 203 -18.02 -22.11 -0.72
CA VAL A 203 -18.54 -22.30 -2.08
C VAL A 203 -17.68 -21.55 -3.09
N ASP A 204 -17.67 -22.02 -4.32
CA ASP A 204 -17.00 -21.31 -5.42
C ASP A 204 -17.74 -20.02 -5.75
N GLY A 205 -17.00 -18.98 -6.09
CA GLY A 205 -17.57 -17.73 -6.58
C GLY A 205 -17.01 -16.47 -5.93
N ARG A 206 -17.75 -15.38 -6.10
CA ARG A 206 -17.38 -14.05 -5.61
C ARG A 206 -17.72 -13.90 -4.13
N HIS A 207 -16.72 -13.62 -3.33
CA HIS A 207 -16.83 -13.36 -1.91
C HIS A 207 -16.36 -11.95 -1.58
N HIS A 208 -17.05 -11.31 -0.64
CA HIS A 208 -16.61 -10.06 -0.06
C HIS A 208 -15.71 -10.36 1.15
N LEU A 209 -14.42 -10.09 1.03
CA LEU A 209 -13.40 -10.36 2.03
C LEU A 209 -13.09 -9.08 2.84
N ASN A 210 -13.15 -9.19 4.15
CA ASN A 210 -12.63 -8.16 5.06
C ASN A 210 -11.09 -8.20 5.12
N GLY A 211 -10.48 -7.32 5.92
CA GLY A 211 -9.02 -7.22 6.03
C GLY A 211 -8.37 -8.51 6.49
N ALA A 212 -8.92 -9.19 7.52
CA ALA A 212 -8.37 -10.44 8.03
C ALA A 212 -8.45 -11.57 6.99
N GLN A 213 -9.59 -11.72 6.33
CA GLN A 213 -9.80 -12.72 5.29
C GLN A 213 -8.90 -12.45 4.08
N SER A 214 -8.77 -11.17 3.68
CA SER A 214 -7.88 -10.75 2.59
C SER A 214 -6.41 -11.01 2.89
N LEU A 215 -5.99 -10.82 4.15
CA LEU A 215 -4.64 -11.14 4.59
C LEU A 215 -4.37 -12.65 4.48
N GLN A 216 -5.28 -13.50 4.97
CA GLN A 216 -5.12 -14.96 4.86
C GLN A 216 -5.14 -15.42 3.39
N TYR A 217 -5.98 -14.83 2.55
CA TYR A 217 -5.95 -15.05 1.11
C TYR A 217 -4.59 -14.72 0.50
N ALA A 218 -4.06 -13.52 0.76
CA ALA A 218 -2.77 -13.07 0.22
C ALA A 218 -1.56 -13.88 0.72
N ARG A 219 -1.64 -14.47 1.93
CA ARG A 219 -0.60 -15.33 2.52
C ARG A 219 -0.71 -16.80 2.12
N SER A 220 -1.85 -17.23 1.58
CA SER A 220 -2.12 -18.63 1.24
C SER A 220 -1.21 -19.13 0.13
N ARG A 221 -0.57 -20.30 0.34
CA ARG A 221 0.30 -21.00 -0.62
C ARG A 221 0.00 -22.50 -0.70
N LYS A 222 -0.66 -23.08 0.31
CA LYS A 222 -0.91 -24.52 0.40
C LYS A 222 -2.08 -25.01 -0.44
N VAL A 223 -2.92 -24.10 -0.95
CA VAL A 223 -4.07 -24.41 -1.79
C VAL A 223 -3.82 -23.86 -3.18
N PRO A 224 -4.02 -24.64 -4.25
CA PRO A 224 -3.89 -24.14 -5.61
C PRO A 224 -4.90 -23.02 -5.89
N THR A 225 -4.56 -22.12 -6.79
CA THR A 225 -5.50 -21.11 -7.30
C THR A 225 -6.46 -21.76 -8.31
N ALA A 226 -7.53 -21.04 -8.68
CA ALA A 226 -8.44 -21.49 -9.74
C ALA A 226 -7.70 -21.69 -11.08
N GLU A 227 -6.61 -20.94 -11.31
CA GLU A 227 -5.74 -21.05 -12.49
C GLU A 227 -4.71 -22.20 -12.39
N GLY A 228 -4.74 -23.00 -11.31
CA GLY A 228 -3.86 -24.14 -11.11
C GLY A 228 -2.44 -23.80 -10.64
N LEU A 229 -2.20 -22.58 -10.14
CA LEU A 229 -0.91 -22.21 -9.56
C LEU A 229 -0.77 -22.77 -8.15
N HIS A 230 0.44 -23.20 -7.79
CA HIS A 230 0.79 -23.81 -6.51
C HIS A 230 1.87 -23.02 -5.78
N ASP A 231 2.05 -23.30 -4.49
CA ASP A 231 3.14 -22.81 -3.64
C ASP A 231 3.34 -21.28 -3.67
N ASP A 232 4.56 -20.83 -3.84
CA ASP A 232 4.92 -19.41 -3.90
C ASP A 232 4.36 -18.70 -5.14
N TYR A 233 4.15 -19.44 -6.25
CA TYR A 233 3.49 -18.87 -7.44
C TYR A 233 2.02 -18.54 -7.14
N ALA A 234 1.32 -19.41 -6.42
CA ALA A 234 -0.05 -19.14 -5.97
C ALA A 234 -0.09 -17.91 -5.04
N ARG A 235 0.84 -17.80 -4.10
CA ARG A 235 0.93 -16.66 -3.19
C ARG A 235 1.19 -15.35 -3.93
N THR A 236 2.19 -15.29 -4.79
CA THR A 236 2.51 -14.06 -5.56
C THR A 236 1.38 -13.68 -6.52
N PHE A 237 0.66 -14.65 -7.07
CA PHE A 237 -0.54 -14.40 -7.86
C PHE A 237 -1.63 -13.72 -7.03
N ARG A 238 -1.94 -14.26 -5.83
CA ARG A 238 -2.94 -13.69 -4.92
C ARG A 238 -2.57 -12.27 -4.46
N GLN A 239 -1.31 -12.04 -4.14
CA GLN A 239 -0.79 -10.71 -3.78
C GLN A 239 -1.01 -9.71 -4.92
N ARG A 240 -0.63 -10.05 -6.16
CA ARG A 240 -0.89 -9.18 -7.32
C ARG A 240 -2.38 -8.95 -7.54
N ARG A 241 -3.21 -9.97 -7.34
CA ARG A 241 -4.67 -9.84 -7.47
C ARG A 241 -5.24 -8.86 -6.47
N VAL A 242 -4.84 -8.93 -5.21
CA VAL A 242 -5.24 -7.99 -4.16
C VAL A 242 -4.83 -6.56 -4.52
N ILE A 243 -3.56 -6.33 -4.88
CA ILE A 243 -3.08 -5.00 -5.26
C ILE A 243 -3.81 -4.47 -6.50
N SER A 244 -4.09 -5.33 -7.50
CA SER A 244 -4.87 -4.93 -8.68
C SER A 244 -6.30 -4.49 -8.33
N LEU A 245 -6.95 -5.19 -7.41
CA LEU A 245 -8.29 -4.82 -6.92
C LEU A 245 -8.26 -3.51 -6.13
N LEU A 246 -7.25 -3.30 -5.29
CA LEU A 246 -7.02 -2.02 -4.60
C LEU A 246 -6.87 -0.87 -5.60
N ILE A 247 -6.01 -1.02 -6.61
CA ILE A 247 -5.82 -0.01 -7.65
C ILE A 247 -7.13 0.30 -8.37
N ASN A 248 -7.91 -0.72 -8.72
CA ASN A 248 -9.19 -0.54 -9.39
C ASN A 248 -10.20 0.18 -8.48
N LYS A 249 -10.23 -0.14 -7.20
CA LYS A 249 -11.09 0.53 -6.23
C LYS A 249 -10.72 2.01 -6.08
N PHE A 250 -9.43 2.35 -5.99
CA PHE A 250 -8.95 3.73 -6.00
C PHE A 250 -9.33 4.47 -7.30
N LYS A 251 -9.19 3.84 -8.46
CA LYS A 251 -9.58 4.44 -9.75
C LYS A 251 -11.08 4.77 -9.85
N SER A 252 -11.92 3.99 -9.19
CA SER A 252 -13.38 4.20 -9.16
C SER A 252 -13.86 5.12 -8.04
N SER A 253 -12.97 5.50 -7.11
CA SER A 253 -13.29 6.36 -5.97
C SER A 253 -13.25 7.85 -6.37
N SER A 254 -14.12 8.64 -5.76
CA SER A 254 -14.08 10.12 -5.88
C SER A 254 -12.88 10.69 -5.11
N LEU A 255 -12.43 11.89 -5.49
CA LEU A 255 -11.31 12.55 -4.84
C LEU A 255 -11.47 12.67 -3.30
N PRO A 256 -12.64 13.09 -2.76
CA PRO A 256 -12.86 13.12 -1.30
C PRO A 256 -12.71 11.75 -0.64
N GLN A 257 -13.18 10.67 -1.29
CA GLN A 257 -13.02 9.31 -0.79
C GLN A 257 -11.55 8.90 -0.76
N ILE A 258 -10.79 9.20 -1.82
CA ILE A 258 -9.35 8.92 -1.87
C ILE A 258 -8.63 9.64 -0.72
N LEU A 259 -8.90 10.93 -0.51
CA LEU A 259 -8.29 11.71 0.57
C LEU A 259 -8.63 11.13 1.95
N ALA A 260 -9.88 10.76 2.19
CA ALA A 260 -10.30 10.13 3.44
C ALA A 260 -9.63 8.75 3.67
N ILE A 261 -9.39 7.98 2.60
CA ILE A 261 -8.66 6.72 2.67
C ILE A 261 -7.19 6.98 3.04
N ILE A 262 -6.53 7.92 2.36
CA ILE A 262 -5.12 8.26 2.62
C ILE A 262 -4.94 8.76 4.06
N GLU A 263 -5.83 9.63 4.55
CA GLU A 263 -5.79 10.12 5.93
C GLU A 263 -5.86 8.98 6.96
N LYS A 264 -6.77 8.02 6.75
CA LYS A 264 -6.95 6.88 7.65
C LYS A 264 -5.87 5.81 7.51
N ALA A 265 -5.42 5.56 6.28
CA ALA A 265 -4.44 4.52 5.96
C ALA A 265 -2.98 4.98 6.15
N GLY A 266 -2.74 6.30 6.11
CA GLY A 266 -1.41 6.89 6.19
C GLY A 266 -0.56 6.39 7.37
N PRO A 267 -1.08 6.30 8.60
CA PRO A 267 -0.33 5.80 9.75
C PRO A 267 0.19 4.36 9.60
N TYR A 268 -0.44 3.55 8.76
CA TYR A 268 -0.08 2.16 8.52
C TYR A 268 0.93 1.96 7.37
N VAL A 269 1.30 3.05 6.69
CA VAL A 269 2.15 3.03 5.51
C VAL A 269 3.43 3.79 5.78
N ARG A 270 4.59 3.15 5.52
CA ARG A 270 5.87 3.85 5.44
C ARG A 270 6.21 4.10 3.99
N THR A 271 6.60 5.31 3.66
CA THR A 271 6.89 5.74 2.28
C THR A 271 7.94 6.86 2.25
N ASN A 272 8.40 7.24 1.06
CA ASN A 272 9.30 8.37 0.79
C ASN A 272 8.68 9.37 -0.18
#